data_db404d04c2382400c9d2c1ef395ee28a
#
_entry.id   db404d04c2382400c9d2c1ef395ee28a
#
_cell.length_a   1.000
_cell.length_b   1.000
_cell.length_c   1.000
_cell.angle_alpha   90.00
_cell.angle_beta   90.00
_cell.angle_gamma   90.00
#
_symmetry.space_group_name_H-M   'P 1'
#
loop_
_entity.id
_entity.type
_entity.pdbx_description
1 polymer ?
#
loop_
_entity_poly.entity_id
_entity_poly.type
_entity_poly.pdbx_seq_one_letter_code
_entity_poly.pdbx_strand_id
1 'polypeptide(L)'
;GRKVAVAAQDFTVIGGSFSEAQAQKVCKVLDMAIGSGVPFVALNDSVGARIQEGVWSLAGYSELFWRNTQASGVIPQISVMLGPCAGGSVYSPGLTDFIIMTAGLSHMFITGPQVIKTVTGEDVDLETLGGAQTHASVSGVAHFVAADEDEAFSITRKLLSYLSSNNAESPPRLPPTDDPVRADPALDTLVPPDGSQSYDIRHAITRIFDQHPGQSPTEPVSSFFEVHARFAPNAVVGFARLHGEVVGVIANQPAHMAGVLDINASDKIARFVRFCDGFNIPLVTFVDCPGFMPGTVQEHGGIIRHGAKIVYAYSEATVPKICVVTRKAYGGAYIVLSSKYIRTDMVYAWPTAEIAVMGAEGAVNILYRKRLAEVENPDQVQAQFVAEFREQFGSPYAAAASGHVDDVILPSETRAKLVAALDFLRDKQ
;
A
#
# COMPACT_ATOMS: atom_id res chain seq x y z
N GLY A 1 26.28 -5.76 -7.85
CA GLY A 1 25.40 -4.63 -7.74
C GLY A 1 24.53 -4.46 -8.96
N ARG A 2 23.33 -3.93 -8.77
CA ARG A 2 22.41 -3.61 -9.87
C ARG A 2 22.76 -2.26 -10.49
N LYS A 3 22.52 -2.11 -11.79
CA LYS A 3 22.63 -0.81 -12.47
C LYS A 3 21.43 0.06 -12.09
N VAL A 4 21.69 1.32 -11.80
CA VAL A 4 20.68 2.35 -11.49
C VAL A 4 21.12 3.65 -12.14
N ALA A 5 20.20 4.36 -12.78
CA ALA A 5 20.45 5.71 -13.28
C ALA A 5 20.13 6.72 -12.16
N VAL A 6 21.03 7.67 -11.92
CA VAL A 6 20.89 8.66 -10.85
C VAL A 6 21.04 10.06 -11.41
N ALA A 7 20.12 10.97 -11.08
CA ALA A 7 20.26 12.40 -11.30
C ALA A 7 20.20 13.12 -9.94
N ALA A 8 21.12 14.04 -9.71
CA ALA A 8 21.18 14.81 -8.46
C ALA A 8 21.15 16.31 -8.74
N GLN A 9 20.45 17.06 -7.89
CA GLN A 9 20.47 18.51 -7.85
C GLN A 9 21.44 18.98 -6.77
N ASP A 10 22.09 20.10 -7.03
CA ASP A 10 23.00 20.75 -6.10
C ASP A 10 22.48 22.12 -5.73
N PHE A 11 22.01 22.27 -4.50
CA PHE A 11 21.42 23.52 -4.00
C PHE A 11 22.42 24.68 -3.99
N THR A 12 23.73 24.39 -3.88
CA THR A 12 24.76 25.44 -3.89
C THR A 12 24.87 26.18 -5.23
N VAL A 13 24.32 25.57 -6.30
CA VAL A 13 24.29 26.15 -7.64
C VAL A 13 22.94 26.86 -7.87
N ILE A 14 22.86 28.13 -7.53
CA ILE A 14 21.67 28.99 -7.70
C ILE A 14 20.41 28.36 -7.07
N GLY A 15 20.52 27.86 -5.83
CA GLY A 15 19.44 27.22 -5.09
C GLY A 15 18.92 25.94 -5.75
N GLY A 16 19.74 25.21 -6.49
CA GLY A 16 19.30 24.03 -7.26
C GLY A 16 18.24 24.34 -8.32
N SER A 17 18.04 25.62 -8.69
CA SER A 17 16.96 26.05 -9.57
C SER A 17 17.06 25.40 -10.97
N PHE A 18 15.93 24.89 -11.43
CA PHE A 18 15.85 24.09 -12.65
C PHE A 18 16.01 24.96 -13.90
N SER A 19 17.07 24.72 -14.66
CA SER A 19 17.43 25.41 -15.89
C SER A 19 17.21 24.53 -17.12
N GLU A 20 17.24 25.12 -18.31
CA GLU A 20 17.20 24.37 -19.57
C GLU A 20 18.36 23.36 -19.65
N ALA A 21 19.58 23.77 -19.31
CA ALA A 21 20.76 22.89 -19.34
C ALA A 21 20.64 21.73 -18.34
N GLN A 22 20.07 21.96 -17.15
CA GLN A 22 19.81 20.91 -16.17
C GLN A 22 18.72 19.96 -16.68
N ALA A 23 17.64 20.49 -17.26
CA ALA A 23 16.58 19.70 -17.87
C ALA A 23 17.14 18.74 -18.93
N GLN A 24 17.98 19.24 -19.86
CA GLN A 24 18.61 18.42 -20.89
C GLN A 24 19.46 17.28 -20.29
N LYS A 25 20.20 17.54 -19.20
CA LYS A 25 21.00 16.50 -18.52
C LYS A 25 20.11 15.44 -17.85
N VAL A 26 19.11 15.85 -17.08
CA VAL A 26 18.21 14.92 -16.38
C VAL A 26 17.40 14.10 -17.38
N CYS A 27 16.85 14.75 -18.40
CA CYS A 27 16.11 14.08 -19.48
C CYS A 27 16.98 13.04 -20.20
N LYS A 28 18.24 13.36 -20.50
CA LYS A 28 19.18 12.39 -21.08
C LYS A 28 19.43 11.18 -20.18
N VAL A 29 19.58 11.39 -18.88
CA VAL A 29 19.76 10.29 -17.90
C VAL A 29 18.50 9.41 -17.86
N LEU A 30 17.32 10.02 -17.86
CA LEU A 30 16.05 9.29 -17.83
C LEU A 30 15.79 8.53 -19.14
N ASP A 31 16.09 9.14 -20.32
CA ASP A 31 16.04 8.45 -21.61
C ASP A 31 17.00 7.24 -21.66
N MET A 32 18.20 7.37 -21.09
CA MET A 32 19.14 6.25 -20.95
C MET A 32 18.61 5.17 -19.99
N ALA A 33 17.95 5.57 -18.90
CA ALA A 33 17.37 4.63 -17.95
C ALA A 33 16.24 3.80 -18.59
N ILE A 34 15.33 4.46 -19.31
CA ILE A 34 14.25 3.81 -20.07
C ILE A 34 14.83 2.87 -21.14
N GLY A 35 15.76 3.37 -21.96
CA GLY A 35 16.37 2.59 -23.06
C GLY A 35 17.23 1.41 -22.58
N SER A 36 17.75 1.47 -21.34
CA SER A 36 18.54 0.39 -20.74
C SER A 36 17.73 -0.50 -19.80
N GLY A 37 16.47 -0.18 -19.53
CA GLY A 37 15.60 -0.92 -18.62
C GLY A 37 16.14 -0.95 -17.19
N VAL A 38 16.61 0.18 -16.65
CA VAL A 38 17.15 0.28 -15.28
C VAL A 38 16.38 1.30 -14.45
N PRO A 39 16.27 1.12 -13.12
CA PRO A 39 15.60 2.07 -12.25
C PRO A 39 16.21 3.47 -12.32
N PHE A 40 15.37 4.49 -12.16
CA PHE A 40 15.76 5.88 -12.07
C PHE A 40 15.60 6.40 -10.64
N VAL A 41 16.65 7.04 -10.10
CA VAL A 41 16.64 7.69 -8.79
C VAL A 41 16.95 9.17 -8.96
N ALA A 42 16.04 10.03 -8.53
CA ALA A 42 16.24 11.47 -8.49
C ALA A 42 16.56 11.91 -7.05
N LEU A 43 17.69 12.59 -6.86
CA LEU A 43 18.06 13.26 -5.61
C LEU A 43 17.68 14.73 -5.76
N ASN A 44 16.63 15.15 -5.04
CA ASN A 44 15.97 16.43 -5.26
C ASN A 44 16.29 17.43 -4.16
N ASP A 45 16.75 18.62 -4.59
CA ASP A 45 17.04 19.75 -3.74
C ASP A 45 16.98 21.04 -4.59
N SER A 46 15.80 21.71 -4.67
CA SER A 46 15.57 22.76 -5.64
C SER A 46 14.47 23.74 -5.26
N VAL A 47 14.75 25.01 -5.34
CA VAL A 47 13.75 26.09 -5.16
C VAL A 47 12.75 26.21 -6.32
N GLY A 48 12.82 25.36 -7.33
CA GLY A 48 11.90 25.39 -8.48
C GLY A 48 12.51 25.92 -9.76
N ALA A 49 11.69 26.53 -10.63
CA ALA A 49 12.10 27.05 -11.92
C ALA A 49 13.13 28.19 -11.79
N ARG A 50 14.15 28.19 -12.64
CA ARG A 50 15.12 29.28 -12.74
C ARG A 50 14.45 30.50 -13.39
N ILE A 51 14.08 31.50 -12.60
CA ILE A 51 13.31 32.67 -13.02
C ILE A 51 14.06 33.45 -14.13
N GLN A 52 15.39 33.48 -14.09
CA GLN A 52 16.23 34.19 -15.07
C GLN A 52 16.16 33.60 -16.48
N GLU A 53 15.74 32.35 -16.62
CA GLU A 53 15.58 31.71 -17.93
C GLU A 53 14.13 31.77 -18.45
N GLY A 54 13.21 32.32 -17.65
CA GLY A 54 11.81 32.52 -18.06
C GLY A 54 11.14 31.25 -18.58
N VAL A 55 10.54 31.30 -19.74
CA VAL A 55 9.78 30.20 -20.36
C VAL A 55 10.62 28.93 -20.63
N TRP A 56 11.93 29.08 -20.84
CA TRP A 56 12.81 27.93 -21.10
C TRP A 56 12.94 26.99 -19.91
N SER A 57 12.92 27.53 -18.70
CA SER A 57 12.86 26.71 -17.49
C SER A 57 11.55 25.91 -17.41
N LEU A 58 10.41 26.51 -17.79
CA LEU A 58 9.11 25.82 -17.84
C LEU A 58 9.09 24.73 -18.90
N ALA A 59 9.66 25.00 -20.08
CA ALA A 59 9.82 24.01 -21.15
C ALA A 59 10.66 22.82 -20.66
N GLY A 60 11.73 23.09 -19.90
CA GLY A 60 12.56 22.03 -19.30
C GLY A 60 11.76 21.13 -18.33
N TYR A 61 10.90 21.69 -17.48
CA TYR A 61 10.02 20.90 -16.64
C TYR A 61 9.02 20.07 -17.45
N SER A 62 8.44 20.62 -18.51
CA SER A 62 7.50 19.89 -19.36
C SER A 62 8.15 18.67 -19.99
N GLU A 63 9.38 18.78 -20.45
CA GLU A 63 10.17 17.68 -21.00
C GLU A 63 10.47 16.58 -19.94
N LEU A 64 10.75 16.98 -18.70
CA LEU A 64 10.95 16.05 -17.61
C LEU A 64 9.64 15.32 -17.23
N PHE A 65 8.52 16.05 -17.08
CA PHE A 65 7.22 15.46 -16.71
C PHE A 65 6.74 14.47 -17.78
N TRP A 66 6.92 14.82 -19.06
CA TRP A 66 6.60 13.91 -20.16
C TRP A 66 7.37 12.59 -20.02
N ARG A 67 8.69 12.64 -19.74
CA ARG A 67 9.52 11.45 -19.58
C ARG A 67 9.16 10.66 -18.32
N ASN A 68 8.87 11.31 -17.19
CA ASN A 68 8.37 10.61 -16.00
C ASN A 68 7.11 9.80 -16.34
N THR A 69 6.21 10.37 -17.15
CA THR A 69 4.98 9.69 -17.60
C THR A 69 5.30 8.51 -18.52
N GLN A 70 6.24 8.67 -19.47
CA GLN A 70 6.66 7.57 -20.35
C GLN A 70 7.40 6.45 -19.60
N ALA A 71 8.10 6.76 -18.52
CA ALA A 71 8.79 5.80 -17.66
C ALA A 71 7.85 5.06 -16.69
N SER A 72 6.65 5.61 -16.43
CA SER A 72 5.67 5.04 -15.49
C SER A 72 5.24 3.64 -15.93
N GLY A 73 5.38 2.65 -15.02
CA GLY A 73 5.11 1.25 -15.33
C GLY A 73 6.13 0.58 -16.27
N VAL A 74 7.18 1.29 -16.69
CA VAL A 74 8.27 0.74 -17.54
C VAL A 74 9.52 0.47 -16.71
N ILE A 75 9.97 1.46 -15.93
CA ILE A 75 11.08 1.35 -14.98
C ILE A 75 10.68 1.94 -13.64
N PRO A 76 11.14 1.40 -12.50
CA PRO A 76 10.91 2.02 -11.20
C PRO A 76 11.54 3.40 -11.11
N GLN A 77 10.77 4.38 -10.62
CA GLN A 77 11.20 5.76 -10.42
C GLN A 77 11.12 6.11 -8.93
N ILE A 78 12.21 6.56 -8.34
CA ILE A 78 12.31 6.89 -6.92
C ILE A 78 12.80 8.34 -6.79
N SER A 79 12.08 9.15 -6.03
CA SER A 79 12.48 10.51 -5.66
C SER A 79 12.92 10.54 -4.20
N VAL A 80 14.15 11.00 -3.96
CA VAL A 80 14.72 11.22 -2.64
C VAL A 80 14.83 12.72 -2.41
N MET A 81 14.10 13.22 -1.43
CA MET A 81 14.03 14.64 -1.13
C MET A 81 15.07 14.98 -0.05
N LEU A 82 16.11 15.71 -0.43
CA LEU A 82 17.25 16.07 0.41
C LEU A 82 17.30 17.55 0.79
N GLY A 83 16.29 18.30 0.35
CA GLY A 83 16.16 19.72 0.65
C GLY A 83 14.78 20.24 0.28
N PRO A 84 14.58 21.58 0.30
CA PRO A 84 13.33 22.19 -0.10
C PRO A 84 13.04 21.95 -1.58
N CYS A 85 11.79 21.65 -1.90
CA CYS A 85 11.29 21.56 -3.26
C CYS A 85 9.98 22.32 -3.39
N ALA A 86 9.95 23.31 -4.29
CA ALA A 86 8.82 24.20 -4.45
C ALA A 86 8.38 24.31 -5.92
N GLY A 87 7.10 24.59 -6.15
CA GLY A 87 6.54 24.82 -7.47
C GLY A 87 6.71 23.65 -8.41
N GLY A 88 7.30 23.86 -9.60
CA GLY A 88 7.50 22.80 -10.59
C GLY A 88 8.33 21.60 -10.10
N SER A 89 9.23 21.81 -9.14
CA SER A 89 10.08 20.72 -8.62
C SER A 89 9.37 19.67 -7.77
N VAL A 90 8.10 19.88 -7.39
CA VAL A 90 7.32 18.86 -6.66
C VAL A 90 6.53 17.95 -7.61
N TYR A 91 6.27 18.37 -8.85
CA TYR A 91 5.45 17.56 -9.76
C TYR A 91 6.22 16.36 -10.34
N SER A 92 7.51 16.50 -10.65
CA SER A 92 8.31 15.34 -11.07
C SER A 92 8.34 14.27 -9.99
N PRO A 93 8.67 14.54 -8.71
CA PRO A 93 8.49 13.58 -7.62
C PRO A 93 7.07 13.02 -7.52
N GLY A 94 6.04 13.85 -7.67
CA GLY A 94 4.64 13.41 -7.63
C GLY A 94 4.25 12.41 -8.74
N LEU A 95 5.00 12.39 -9.85
CA LEU A 95 4.85 11.43 -10.95
C LEU A 95 5.68 10.15 -10.77
N THR A 96 6.63 10.12 -9.83
CA THR A 96 7.45 8.93 -9.55
C THR A 96 6.69 7.91 -8.68
N ASP A 97 7.20 6.69 -8.62
CA ASP A 97 6.54 5.61 -7.88
C ASP A 97 6.66 5.77 -6.37
N PHE A 98 7.84 6.20 -5.89
CA PHE A 98 8.10 6.37 -4.46
C PHE A 98 8.80 7.69 -4.16
N ILE A 99 8.39 8.32 -3.07
CA ILE A 99 8.98 9.53 -2.52
C ILE A 99 9.50 9.22 -1.12
N ILE A 100 10.79 9.48 -0.90
CA ILE A 100 11.47 9.38 0.40
C ILE A 100 11.79 10.80 0.84
N MET A 101 11.27 11.24 1.97
CA MET A 101 11.54 12.57 2.52
C MET A 101 12.46 12.47 3.75
N THR A 102 13.35 13.45 3.91
CA THR A 102 14.27 13.55 5.05
C THR A 102 13.71 14.51 6.07
N ALA A 103 13.48 14.05 7.29
CA ALA A 103 12.86 14.83 8.37
C ALA A 103 13.70 16.08 8.72
N GLY A 104 13.03 17.22 8.89
CA GLY A 104 13.66 18.49 9.25
C GLY A 104 14.58 19.10 8.19
N LEU A 105 14.78 18.42 7.05
CA LEU A 105 15.62 18.88 5.95
C LEU A 105 14.79 19.13 4.70
N SER A 106 13.91 18.21 4.33
CA SER A 106 13.15 18.27 3.08
C SER A 106 11.75 18.83 3.28
N HIS A 107 11.33 19.68 2.35
CA HIS A 107 9.98 20.25 2.30
C HIS A 107 9.46 20.18 0.87
N MET A 108 8.17 19.90 0.71
CA MET A 108 7.50 19.88 -0.58
C MET A 108 6.23 20.74 -0.52
N PHE A 109 6.08 21.71 -1.42
CA PHE A 109 4.86 22.50 -1.53
C PHE A 109 4.78 23.17 -2.91
N ILE A 110 3.58 23.40 -3.40
CA ILE A 110 3.37 24.12 -4.67
C ILE A 110 3.77 25.59 -4.52
N THR A 111 3.32 26.21 -3.42
CA THR A 111 3.56 27.62 -3.09
C THR A 111 4.03 27.74 -1.65
N GLY A 112 5.09 28.52 -1.42
CA GLY A 112 5.66 28.69 -0.09
C GLY A 112 4.81 29.56 0.85
N PRO A 113 5.12 29.54 2.18
CA PRO A 113 4.34 30.21 3.21
C PRO A 113 4.07 31.69 2.96
N GLN A 114 5.04 32.44 2.43
CA GLN A 114 4.88 33.89 2.17
C GLN A 114 3.82 34.19 1.10
N VAL A 115 3.76 33.37 0.05
CA VAL A 115 2.74 33.54 -1.01
C VAL A 115 1.37 33.17 -0.47
N ILE A 116 1.27 32.08 0.32
CA ILE A 116 0.03 31.67 1.00
C ILE A 116 -0.48 32.81 1.88
N LYS A 117 0.38 33.37 2.72
CA LYS A 117 0.03 34.49 3.59
C LYS A 117 -0.49 35.69 2.81
N THR A 118 0.13 36.00 1.67
CA THR A 118 -0.28 37.14 0.83
C THR A 118 -1.63 36.88 0.13
N VAL A 119 -1.89 35.66 -0.32
CA VAL A 119 -3.08 35.33 -1.14
C VAL A 119 -4.29 34.96 -0.28
N THR A 120 -4.08 34.15 0.76
CA THR A 120 -5.17 33.59 1.59
C THR A 120 -5.25 34.21 2.99
N GLY A 121 -4.20 34.91 3.44
CA GLY A 121 -4.09 35.42 4.79
C GLY A 121 -3.66 34.37 5.82
N GLU A 122 -3.44 33.12 5.41
CA GLU A 122 -3.04 32.03 6.30
C GLU A 122 -1.56 32.16 6.69
N ASP A 123 -1.27 32.06 7.99
CA ASP A 123 0.09 32.08 8.52
C ASP A 123 0.50 30.65 8.89
N VAL A 124 1.42 30.07 8.12
CA VAL A 124 1.85 28.67 8.23
C VAL A 124 3.38 28.61 8.08
N ASP A 125 4.03 27.75 8.86
CA ASP A 125 5.46 27.47 8.70
C ASP A 125 5.74 26.37 7.65
N LEU A 126 7.03 26.18 7.30
CA LEU A 126 7.46 25.22 6.30
C LEU A 126 7.15 23.78 6.68
N GLU A 127 7.36 23.40 7.94
CA GLU A 127 7.15 22.04 8.43
C GLU A 127 5.67 21.68 8.44
N THR A 128 4.83 22.57 8.93
CA THR A 128 3.38 22.39 8.96
C THR A 128 2.79 22.33 7.55
N LEU A 129 3.28 23.18 6.65
CA LEU A 129 2.79 23.21 5.26
C LEU A 129 3.19 21.98 4.45
N GLY A 130 4.46 21.62 4.48
CA GLY A 130 4.99 20.62 3.56
C GLY A 130 6.22 19.87 4.07
N GLY A 131 6.38 19.73 5.38
CA GLY A 131 7.44 18.92 5.98
C GLY A 131 7.20 17.41 5.81
N ALA A 132 8.24 16.64 6.07
CA ALA A 132 8.23 15.18 5.87
C ALA A 132 7.11 14.50 6.68
N GLN A 133 6.84 14.95 7.92
CA GLN A 133 5.79 14.36 8.77
C GLN A 133 4.39 14.66 8.23
N THR A 134 4.13 15.88 7.77
CA THR A 134 2.86 16.28 7.17
C THR A 134 2.57 15.44 5.91
N HIS A 135 3.56 15.27 5.05
CA HIS A 135 3.40 14.47 3.84
C HIS A 135 3.29 12.98 4.11
N ALA A 136 3.88 12.48 5.19
CA ALA A 136 3.81 11.06 5.55
C ALA A 136 2.52 10.66 6.28
N SER A 137 1.82 11.60 6.95
CA SER A 137 0.65 11.26 7.79
C SER A 137 -0.66 11.90 7.34
N VAL A 138 -0.59 13.07 6.68
CA VAL A 138 -1.78 13.83 6.29
C VAL A 138 -2.07 13.71 4.79
N SER A 139 -1.10 14.07 3.95
CA SER A 139 -1.32 14.13 2.49
C SER A 139 -1.01 12.82 1.76
N GLY A 140 -0.23 11.91 2.37
CA GLY A 140 0.21 10.67 1.73
C GLY A 140 1.17 10.86 0.56
N VAL A 141 1.79 12.02 0.39
CA VAL A 141 2.80 12.27 -0.65
C VAL A 141 4.09 11.50 -0.36
N ALA A 142 4.55 11.49 0.89
CA ALA A 142 5.75 10.77 1.28
C ALA A 142 5.45 9.31 1.60
N HIS A 143 6.12 8.41 0.90
CA HIS A 143 6.02 6.96 1.12
C HIS A 143 6.88 6.51 2.31
N PHE A 144 8.02 7.17 2.50
CA PHE A 144 8.99 6.93 3.57
C PHE A 144 9.50 8.23 4.15
N VAL A 145 9.86 8.21 5.43
CA VAL A 145 10.54 9.30 6.12
C VAL A 145 11.84 8.76 6.68
N ALA A 146 12.95 9.40 6.32
CA ALA A 146 14.28 9.16 6.84
C ALA A 146 14.64 10.21 7.90
N ALA A 147 15.42 9.84 8.90
CA ALA A 147 15.92 10.78 9.90
C ALA A 147 17.02 11.71 9.33
N ASP A 148 17.82 11.18 8.39
CA ASP A 148 18.92 11.89 7.73
C ASP A 148 19.14 11.34 6.29
N GLU A 149 20.13 11.89 5.60
CA GLU A 149 20.49 11.49 4.23
C GLU A 149 20.99 10.03 4.16
N ASP A 150 21.77 9.57 5.14
CA ASP A 150 22.30 8.21 5.15
C ASP A 150 21.17 7.18 5.28
N GLU A 151 20.20 7.46 6.12
CA GLU A 151 19.00 6.63 6.23
C GLU A 151 18.17 6.71 4.95
N ALA A 152 18.03 7.87 4.30
CA ALA A 152 17.33 8.01 3.02
C ALA A 152 17.96 7.14 1.93
N PHE A 153 19.29 7.10 1.86
CA PHE A 153 20.01 6.21 0.93
C PHE A 153 19.88 4.74 1.32
N SER A 154 19.83 4.42 2.61
CA SER A 154 19.61 3.05 3.09
C SER A 154 18.20 2.55 2.73
N ILE A 155 17.18 3.36 2.94
CA ILE A 155 15.80 3.10 2.51
C ILE A 155 15.73 2.90 1.00
N THR A 156 16.39 3.77 0.21
CA THR A 156 16.45 3.66 -1.25
C THR A 156 17.05 2.33 -1.70
N ARG A 157 18.17 1.92 -1.12
CA ARG A 157 18.83 0.63 -1.43
C ARG A 157 17.95 -0.54 -1.02
N LYS A 158 17.31 -0.47 0.16
CA LYS A 158 16.38 -1.49 0.64
C LYS A 158 15.19 -1.61 -0.30
N LEU A 159 14.57 -0.50 -0.69
CA LEU A 159 13.45 -0.47 -1.64
C LEU A 159 13.86 -1.11 -2.98
N LEU A 160 14.97 -0.69 -3.57
CA LEU A 160 15.51 -1.26 -4.80
C LEU A 160 15.74 -2.77 -4.71
N SER A 161 16.02 -3.32 -3.54
CA SER A 161 16.21 -4.78 -3.37
C SER A 161 14.92 -5.59 -3.56
N TYR A 162 13.75 -4.96 -3.47
CA TYR A 162 12.45 -5.60 -3.72
C TYR A 162 11.95 -5.41 -5.15
N LEU A 163 12.48 -4.43 -5.90
CA LEU A 163 11.94 -4.06 -7.20
C LEU A 163 12.68 -4.77 -8.35
N SER A 164 11.97 -5.09 -9.42
CA SER A 164 12.57 -5.47 -10.70
C SER A 164 13.36 -4.30 -11.30
N SER A 165 14.20 -4.53 -12.31
CA SER A 165 14.87 -3.43 -13.00
C SER A 165 13.93 -2.69 -13.94
N ASN A 166 12.96 -3.42 -14.51
CA ASN A 166 11.96 -2.91 -15.44
C ASN A 166 10.75 -3.86 -15.44
N ASN A 167 9.73 -3.51 -16.21
CA ASN A 167 8.49 -4.28 -16.31
C ASN A 167 8.60 -5.60 -17.08
N ALA A 168 9.69 -5.85 -17.78
CA ALA A 168 9.93 -7.12 -18.49
C ALA A 168 10.67 -8.14 -17.62
N GLU A 169 11.18 -7.74 -16.45
CA GLU A 169 11.91 -8.59 -15.52
C GLU A 169 11.08 -8.88 -14.27
N SER A 170 11.29 -10.05 -13.69
CA SER A 170 10.75 -10.37 -12.35
C SER A 170 11.59 -9.72 -11.25
N PRO A 171 11.00 -9.47 -10.07
CA PRO A 171 11.75 -9.00 -8.90
C PRO A 171 12.91 -9.94 -8.53
N PRO A 172 13.99 -9.41 -7.92
CA PRO A 172 15.17 -10.22 -7.59
C PRO A 172 14.82 -11.26 -6.52
N ARG A 173 15.00 -12.53 -6.87
CA ARG A 173 14.86 -13.65 -5.94
C ARG A 173 16.13 -13.82 -5.12
N LEU A 174 15.97 -14.00 -3.80
CA LEU A 174 17.09 -14.38 -2.92
C LEU A 174 17.06 -15.88 -2.62
N PRO A 175 18.20 -16.49 -2.30
CA PRO A 175 18.20 -17.84 -1.75
C PRO A 175 17.31 -17.88 -0.50
N PRO A 176 16.36 -18.83 -0.42
CA PRO A 176 15.48 -18.92 0.76
C PRO A 176 16.29 -19.32 1.99
N THR A 177 16.10 -18.62 3.09
CA THR A 177 16.75 -18.89 4.38
C THR A 177 15.79 -19.37 5.44
N ASP A 178 14.49 -19.23 5.20
CA ASP A 178 13.39 -19.61 6.09
C ASP A 178 12.68 -20.85 5.56
N ASP A 179 12.29 -21.76 6.44
CA ASP A 179 11.59 -22.99 6.09
C ASP A 179 10.26 -22.70 5.38
N PRO A 180 10.04 -23.22 4.14
CA PRO A 180 8.81 -23.00 3.41
C PRO A 180 7.56 -23.55 4.11
N VAL A 181 7.71 -24.57 4.93
CA VAL A 181 6.59 -25.21 5.67
C VAL A 181 6.58 -24.87 7.15
N ARG A 182 7.32 -23.83 7.55
CA ARG A 182 7.33 -23.38 8.95
C ARG A 182 5.91 -23.04 9.41
N ALA A 183 5.40 -23.78 10.39
CA ALA A 183 4.18 -23.47 11.10
C ALA A 183 4.49 -22.57 12.30
N ASP A 184 3.64 -21.60 12.58
CA ASP A 184 3.76 -20.74 13.76
C ASP A 184 2.45 -20.81 14.57
N PRO A 185 2.40 -21.66 15.64
CA PRO A 185 1.20 -21.82 16.46
C PRO A 185 0.71 -20.54 17.15
N ALA A 186 1.58 -19.53 17.31
CA ALA A 186 1.16 -18.25 17.87
C ALA A 186 0.15 -17.50 16.99
N LEU A 187 0.08 -17.83 15.69
CA LEU A 187 -0.92 -17.29 14.79
C LEU A 187 -2.34 -17.79 15.10
N ASP A 188 -2.48 -19.02 15.64
CA ASP A 188 -3.79 -19.65 15.91
C ASP A 188 -4.59 -18.91 17.00
N THR A 189 -3.91 -18.10 17.82
CA THR A 189 -4.51 -17.31 18.89
C THR A 189 -4.39 -15.80 18.66
N LEU A 190 -3.80 -15.37 17.54
CA LEU A 190 -3.54 -13.95 17.27
C LEU A 190 -4.82 -13.16 17.01
N VAL A 191 -5.75 -13.74 16.27
CA VAL A 191 -7.02 -13.09 15.93
C VAL A 191 -8.06 -13.45 16.98
N PRO A 192 -8.55 -12.46 17.77
CA PRO A 192 -9.58 -12.72 18.76
C PRO A 192 -10.86 -13.24 18.10
N PRO A 193 -11.50 -14.29 18.68
CA PRO A 193 -12.81 -14.77 18.19
C PRO A 193 -13.91 -13.71 18.30
N ASP A 194 -13.82 -12.85 19.33
CA ASP A 194 -14.72 -11.72 19.48
C ASP A 194 -14.41 -10.63 18.46
N GLY A 195 -15.31 -10.42 17.52
CA GLY A 195 -15.18 -9.41 16.46
C GLY A 195 -15.10 -7.96 16.95
N SER A 196 -15.41 -7.67 18.23
CA SER A 196 -15.28 -6.35 18.83
C SER A 196 -13.84 -6.04 19.27
N GLN A 197 -13.03 -7.07 19.52
CA GLN A 197 -11.65 -6.91 19.92
C GLN A 197 -10.74 -6.62 18.73
N SER A 198 -9.87 -5.63 18.89
CA SER A 198 -8.88 -5.26 17.88
C SER A 198 -7.58 -6.04 18.04
N TYR A 199 -6.82 -6.17 16.94
CA TYR A 199 -5.47 -6.71 16.93
C TYR A 199 -4.66 -6.00 15.84
N ASP A 200 -3.33 -6.07 15.93
CA ASP A 200 -2.45 -5.54 14.88
C ASP A 200 -2.08 -6.64 13.88
N ILE A 201 -2.53 -6.49 12.63
CA ILE A 201 -2.27 -7.46 11.55
C ILE A 201 -0.77 -7.59 11.22
N ARG A 202 0.06 -6.58 11.56
CA ARG A 202 1.51 -6.64 11.36
C ARG A 202 2.14 -7.80 12.11
N HIS A 203 1.56 -8.21 13.25
CA HIS A 203 2.03 -9.39 13.97
C HIS A 203 1.84 -10.69 13.18
N ALA A 204 0.75 -10.80 12.39
CA ALA A 204 0.59 -11.94 11.48
C ALA A 204 1.58 -11.85 10.31
N ILE A 205 1.66 -10.69 9.66
CA ILE A 205 2.53 -10.46 8.51
C ILE A 205 3.99 -10.79 8.85
N THR A 206 4.51 -10.28 9.97
CA THR A 206 5.92 -10.50 10.37
C THR A 206 6.23 -11.96 10.70
N ARG A 207 5.22 -12.76 11.07
CA ARG A 207 5.37 -14.19 11.36
C ARG A 207 5.21 -15.08 10.13
N ILE A 208 4.38 -14.69 9.17
CA ILE A 208 4.09 -15.49 7.97
C ILE A 208 5.23 -15.39 6.95
N PHE A 209 5.71 -14.17 6.69
CA PHE A 209 6.74 -13.94 5.67
C PHE A 209 8.15 -14.29 6.16
N ASP A 210 9.11 -14.28 5.25
CA ASP A 210 10.48 -14.69 5.54
C ASP A 210 11.08 -13.91 6.69
N GLN A 211 11.74 -14.64 7.56
CA GLN A 211 12.47 -14.13 8.70
C GLN A 211 13.96 -14.41 8.52
N HIS A 212 14.77 -13.48 8.97
CA HIS A 212 16.23 -13.60 8.99
C HIS A 212 16.72 -13.57 10.44
N PRO A 213 17.87 -14.20 10.74
CA PRO A 213 18.49 -14.08 12.06
C PRO A 213 18.66 -12.59 12.41
N GLY A 214 18.10 -12.17 13.55
CA GLY A 214 18.30 -10.85 14.11
C GLY A 214 19.60 -10.78 14.92
N GLN A 215 19.80 -9.67 15.62
CA GLN A 215 20.92 -9.53 16.58
C GLN A 215 20.79 -10.49 17.76
N SER A 216 19.56 -10.89 18.10
CA SER A 216 19.24 -11.93 19.06
C SER A 216 18.61 -13.14 18.36
N PRO A 217 18.97 -14.38 18.73
CA PRO A 217 18.31 -15.57 18.18
C PRO A 217 16.80 -15.64 18.45
N THR A 218 16.33 -14.92 19.47
CA THR A 218 14.92 -14.89 19.89
C THR A 218 14.11 -13.79 19.20
N GLU A 219 14.76 -12.89 18.45
CA GLU A 219 14.11 -11.77 17.76
C GLU A 219 14.49 -11.76 16.29
N PRO A 220 13.86 -12.62 15.48
CA PRO A 220 14.10 -12.63 14.04
C PRO A 220 13.60 -11.32 13.41
N VAL A 221 14.34 -10.86 12.42
CA VAL A 221 13.97 -9.68 11.63
C VAL A 221 13.11 -10.13 10.45
N SER A 222 11.89 -9.61 10.39
CA SER A 222 11.00 -9.89 9.27
C SER A 222 11.49 -9.20 7.98
N SER A 223 11.27 -9.87 6.85
CA SER A 223 11.46 -9.27 5.53
C SER A 223 10.42 -8.21 5.19
N PHE A 224 9.38 -8.05 5.98
CA PHE A 224 8.32 -7.07 5.68
C PHE A 224 8.84 -5.63 5.71
N PHE A 225 8.59 -4.90 4.64
CA PHE A 225 8.99 -3.51 4.44
C PHE A 225 7.75 -2.67 4.12
N GLU A 226 7.16 -2.06 5.14
CA GLU A 226 5.91 -1.30 5.06
C GLU A 226 6.11 0.00 4.28
N VAL A 227 5.19 0.27 3.36
CA VAL A 227 5.10 1.51 2.58
C VAL A 227 3.95 2.35 3.13
N HIS A 228 4.10 3.68 3.21
CA HIS A 228 3.08 4.56 3.78
C HIS A 228 2.65 4.16 5.20
N ALA A 229 3.58 3.76 6.06
CA ALA A 229 3.25 3.26 7.40
C ALA A 229 2.43 4.24 8.26
N ARG A 230 2.53 5.54 7.99
CA ARG A 230 1.85 6.61 8.74
C ARG A 230 0.61 7.16 8.05
N PHE A 231 0.47 6.96 6.73
CA PHE A 231 -0.69 7.40 5.96
C PHE A 231 -1.73 6.31 5.90
N ALA A 232 -3.01 6.66 6.10
CA ALA A 232 -4.14 5.73 6.12
C ALA A 232 -3.80 4.46 6.93
N PRO A 233 -3.59 4.54 8.26
CA PRO A 233 -3.10 3.43 9.08
C PRO A 233 -4.11 2.29 9.22
N ASN A 234 -5.36 2.48 8.80
CA ASN A 234 -6.41 1.46 8.68
C ASN A 234 -6.15 0.46 7.52
N ALA A 235 -5.18 0.74 6.65
CA ALA A 235 -4.68 -0.17 5.63
C ALA A 235 -3.15 -0.30 5.72
N VAL A 236 -2.64 -1.52 5.63
CA VAL A 236 -1.21 -1.83 5.58
C VAL A 236 -0.86 -2.26 4.16
N VAL A 237 0.17 -1.66 3.57
CA VAL A 237 0.75 -2.10 2.30
C VAL A 237 2.27 -2.14 2.44
N GLY A 238 2.92 -3.07 1.74
CA GLY A 238 4.38 -3.17 1.78
C GLY A 238 4.90 -4.37 1.00
N PHE A 239 6.20 -4.45 0.89
CA PHE A 239 6.89 -5.58 0.27
C PHE A 239 7.33 -6.57 1.34
N ALA A 240 7.30 -7.85 0.99
CA ALA A 240 7.87 -8.90 1.82
C ALA A 240 8.57 -9.94 0.93
N ARG A 241 9.25 -10.89 1.58
CA ARG A 241 9.73 -12.09 0.89
C ARG A 241 9.00 -13.31 1.41
N LEU A 242 8.69 -14.20 0.50
CA LEU A 242 8.11 -15.50 0.79
C LEU A 242 8.91 -16.57 0.04
N HIS A 243 9.63 -17.39 0.78
CA HIS A 243 10.59 -18.37 0.23
C HIS A 243 11.58 -17.73 -0.77
N GLY A 244 12.08 -16.53 -0.42
CA GLY A 244 13.03 -15.75 -1.20
C GLY A 244 12.41 -14.91 -2.34
N GLU A 245 11.17 -15.14 -2.72
CA GLU A 245 10.45 -14.40 -3.76
C GLU A 245 9.83 -13.12 -3.17
N VAL A 246 9.83 -12.03 -3.93
CA VAL A 246 9.19 -10.77 -3.52
C VAL A 246 7.68 -10.86 -3.74
N VAL A 247 6.93 -10.39 -2.77
CA VAL A 247 5.47 -10.23 -2.85
C VAL A 247 5.05 -8.87 -2.34
N GLY A 248 3.99 -8.32 -2.91
CA GLY A 248 3.25 -7.18 -2.39
C GLY A 248 2.22 -7.65 -1.37
N VAL A 249 2.30 -7.12 -0.17
CA VAL A 249 1.38 -7.44 0.93
C VAL A 249 0.40 -6.30 1.10
N ILE A 250 -0.89 -6.61 1.14
CA ILE A 250 -1.98 -5.70 1.43
C ILE A 250 -2.78 -6.26 2.61
N ALA A 251 -3.14 -5.44 3.57
CA ALA A 251 -3.98 -5.89 4.69
C ALA A 251 -4.87 -4.77 5.23
N ASN A 252 -6.04 -5.12 5.74
CA ASN A 252 -6.76 -4.24 6.65
C ASN A 252 -6.08 -4.25 8.02
N GLN A 253 -6.12 -3.11 8.72
CA GLN A 253 -5.55 -2.96 10.06
C GLN A 253 -6.66 -2.78 11.09
N PRO A 254 -7.10 -3.85 11.78
CA PRO A 254 -8.20 -3.77 12.74
C PRO A 254 -7.93 -2.87 13.95
N ALA A 255 -6.65 -2.64 14.29
CA ALA A 255 -6.27 -1.72 15.36
C ALA A 255 -6.59 -0.25 15.03
N HIS A 256 -6.83 0.08 13.77
CA HIS A 256 -7.20 1.41 13.32
C HIS A 256 -8.54 1.40 12.59
N MET A 257 -9.52 2.12 13.13
CA MET A 257 -10.88 2.22 12.55
C MET A 257 -11.50 0.85 12.19
N ALA A 258 -11.18 -0.20 12.98
CA ALA A 258 -11.60 -1.59 12.74
C ALA A 258 -11.26 -2.13 11.33
N GLY A 259 -10.27 -1.57 10.64
CA GLY A 259 -9.88 -1.99 9.29
C GLY A 259 -10.84 -1.55 8.17
N VAL A 260 -11.74 -0.60 8.44
CA VAL A 260 -12.68 -0.04 7.45
C VAL A 260 -11.95 0.65 6.30
N LEU A 261 -12.52 0.65 5.09
CA LEU A 261 -11.97 1.38 3.94
C LEU A 261 -12.52 2.80 3.87
N ASP A 262 -11.67 3.80 4.00
CA ASP A 262 -11.95 5.21 3.72
C ASP A 262 -11.32 5.64 2.37
N ILE A 263 -11.47 6.91 2.02
CA ILE A 263 -10.89 7.49 0.79
C ILE A 263 -9.38 7.26 0.72
N ASN A 264 -8.66 7.56 1.81
CA ASN A 264 -7.21 7.49 1.84
C ASN A 264 -6.70 6.04 1.76
N ALA A 265 -7.33 5.11 2.48
CA ALA A 265 -7.02 3.68 2.38
C ALA A 265 -7.28 3.14 0.97
N SER A 266 -8.37 3.61 0.33
CA SER A 266 -8.70 3.23 -1.03
C SER A 266 -7.63 3.65 -2.03
N ASP A 267 -7.15 4.89 -1.95
CA ASP A 267 -6.09 5.39 -2.83
C ASP A 267 -4.73 4.71 -2.56
N LYS A 268 -4.39 4.51 -1.29
CA LYS A 268 -3.17 3.80 -0.86
C LYS A 268 -3.12 2.39 -1.44
N ILE A 269 -4.19 1.61 -1.25
CA ILE A 269 -4.28 0.23 -1.73
C ILE A 269 -4.24 0.19 -3.26
N ALA A 270 -5.09 0.97 -3.94
CA ALA A 270 -5.18 0.93 -5.39
C ALA A 270 -3.85 1.30 -6.08
N ARG A 271 -3.16 2.33 -5.58
CA ARG A 271 -1.84 2.72 -6.09
C ARG A 271 -0.82 1.60 -5.92
N PHE A 272 -0.77 0.98 -4.74
CA PHE A 272 0.19 -0.09 -4.43
C PHE A 272 -0.06 -1.35 -5.27
N VAL A 273 -1.32 -1.76 -5.44
CA VAL A 273 -1.70 -2.90 -6.28
C VAL A 273 -1.27 -2.69 -7.73
N ARG A 274 -1.55 -1.51 -8.31
CA ARG A 274 -1.15 -1.18 -9.68
C ARG A 274 0.37 -1.12 -9.86
N PHE A 275 1.10 -0.62 -8.85
CA PHE A 275 2.55 -0.66 -8.88
C PHE A 275 3.07 -2.11 -8.91
N CYS A 276 2.55 -2.97 -8.03
CA CYS A 276 2.95 -4.37 -7.99
C CYS A 276 2.69 -5.09 -9.32
N ASP A 277 1.51 -4.87 -9.90
CA ASP A 277 1.15 -5.45 -11.20
C ASP A 277 2.10 -4.98 -12.31
N GLY A 278 2.36 -3.68 -12.39
CA GLY A 278 3.26 -3.09 -13.40
C GLY A 278 4.71 -3.60 -13.33
N PHE A 279 5.12 -4.17 -12.21
CA PHE A 279 6.49 -4.66 -12.00
C PHE A 279 6.57 -6.15 -11.64
N ASN A 280 5.57 -6.93 -12.01
CA ASN A 280 5.52 -8.40 -11.88
C ASN A 280 5.67 -8.90 -10.43
N ILE A 281 5.11 -8.16 -9.47
CA ILE A 281 5.14 -8.51 -8.04
C ILE A 281 3.81 -9.19 -7.66
N PRO A 282 3.80 -10.48 -7.29
CA PRO A 282 2.60 -11.16 -6.84
C PRO A 282 1.97 -10.49 -5.61
N LEU A 283 0.66 -10.57 -5.49
CA LEU A 283 -0.12 -9.91 -4.44
C LEU A 283 -0.63 -10.92 -3.40
N VAL A 284 -0.41 -10.63 -2.12
CA VAL A 284 -1.00 -11.36 -1.00
C VAL A 284 -1.83 -10.38 -0.18
N THR A 285 -3.14 -10.63 -0.08
CA THR A 285 -4.08 -9.74 0.59
C THR A 285 -4.67 -10.42 1.83
N PHE A 286 -4.57 -9.77 2.99
CA PHE A 286 -5.22 -10.20 4.24
C PHE A 286 -6.45 -9.36 4.50
N VAL A 287 -7.61 -9.99 4.66
CA VAL A 287 -8.89 -9.30 4.79
C VAL A 287 -9.48 -9.45 6.19
N ASP A 288 -9.65 -8.32 6.86
CA ASP A 288 -10.50 -8.14 8.03
C ASP A 288 -11.17 -6.76 7.92
N CYS A 289 -12.26 -6.69 7.15
CA CYS A 289 -12.88 -5.45 6.76
C CYS A 289 -14.39 -5.48 6.98
N PRO A 290 -14.95 -4.61 7.85
CA PRO A 290 -16.38 -4.54 8.08
C PRO A 290 -17.15 -3.77 6.99
N GLY A 291 -16.45 -3.03 6.12
CA GLY A 291 -17.09 -2.23 5.07
C GLY A 291 -16.31 -0.99 4.66
N PHE A 292 -16.90 -0.19 3.79
CA PHE A 292 -16.46 1.18 3.54
C PHE A 292 -16.95 2.11 4.66
N MET A 293 -16.15 3.17 4.94
CA MET A 293 -16.46 4.15 5.97
C MET A 293 -17.74 4.92 5.60
N PRO A 294 -18.79 4.85 6.42
CA PRO A 294 -20.03 5.59 6.16
C PRO A 294 -19.90 7.06 6.57
N GLY A 295 -20.80 7.89 6.07
CA GLY A 295 -20.99 9.27 6.51
C GLY A 295 -20.78 10.30 5.42
N THR A 296 -21.38 11.49 5.62
CA THR A 296 -21.41 12.56 4.63
C THR A 296 -20.01 13.05 4.21
N VAL A 297 -19.04 13.04 5.12
CA VAL A 297 -17.64 13.43 4.81
C VAL A 297 -17.05 12.51 3.75
N GLN A 298 -17.26 11.20 3.87
CA GLN A 298 -16.79 10.22 2.90
C GLN A 298 -17.58 10.27 1.60
N GLU A 299 -18.90 10.35 1.68
CA GLU A 299 -19.77 10.43 0.49
C GLU A 299 -19.49 11.69 -0.33
N HIS A 300 -19.45 12.86 0.33
CA HIS A 300 -19.14 14.14 -0.33
C HIS A 300 -17.67 14.23 -0.80
N GLY A 301 -16.76 13.57 -0.08
CA GLY A 301 -15.37 13.41 -0.50
C GLY A 301 -15.19 12.49 -1.71
N GLY A 302 -16.21 11.69 -2.06
CA GLY A 302 -16.22 10.82 -3.23
C GLY A 302 -15.72 9.40 -2.96
N ILE A 303 -16.08 8.80 -1.82
CA ILE A 303 -15.71 7.42 -1.47
C ILE A 303 -16.03 6.43 -2.59
N ILE A 304 -17.15 6.61 -3.31
CA ILE A 304 -17.52 5.76 -4.47
C ILE A 304 -16.42 5.82 -5.55
N ARG A 305 -15.98 7.03 -5.89
CA ARG A 305 -14.94 7.26 -6.90
C ARG A 305 -13.59 6.71 -6.48
N HIS A 306 -13.23 6.84 -5.20
CA HIS A 306 -11.96 6.34 -4.66
C HIS A 306 -12.00 4.82 -4.45
N GLY A 307 -13.10 4.28 -3.91
CA GLY A 307 -13.28 2.84 -3.74
C GLY A 307 -13.30 2.08 -5.08
N ALA A 308 -13.84 2.67 -6.13
CA ALA A 308 -13.82 2.09 -7.48
C ALA A 308 -12.39 1.89 -8.02
N LYS A 309 -11.41 2.66 -7.55
CA LYS A 309 -9.99 2.46 -7.94
C LYS A 309 -9.44 1.12 -7.46
N ILE A 310 -9.87 0.64 -6.28
CA ILE A 310 -9.46 -0.68 -5.77
C ILE A 310 -10.03 -1.78 -6.68
N VAL A 311 -11.32 -1.68 -7.01
CA VAL A 311 -11.97 -2.64 -7.94
C VAL A 311 -11.20 -2.71 -9.25
N TYR A 312 -10.90 -1.54 -9.83
CA TYR A 312 -10.18 -1.44 -11.09
C TYR A 312 -8.78 -2.08 -10.98
N ALA A 313 -8.01 -1.72 -9.94
CA ALA A 313 -6.65 -2.19 -9.76
C ALA A 313 -6.58 -3.72 -9.63
N TYR A 314 -7.41 -4.34 -8.79
CA TYR A 314 -7.41 -5.80 -8.64
C TYR A 314 -7.98 -6.54 -9.85
N SER A 315 -8.95 -5.93 -10.55
CA SER A 315 -9.53 -6.54 -11.76
C SER A 315 -8.58 -6.49 -12.95
N GLU A 316 -7.80 -5.41 -13.08
CA GLU A 316 -6.79 -5.22 -14.13
C GLU A 316 -5.56 -6.11 -13.88
N ALA A 317 -5.18 -6.32 -12.61
CA ALA A 317 -3.95 -6.99 -12.23
C ALA A 317 -3.86 -8.42 -12.78
N THR A 318 -2.75 -8.68 -13.50
CA THR A 318 -2.43 -9.95 -14.14
C THR A 318 -1.50 -10.83 -13.30
N VAL A 319 -0.76 -10.25 -12.37
CA VAL A 319 0.11 -11.00 -11.45
C VAL A 319 -0.66 -12.01 -10.59
N PRO A 320 -0.01 -13.05 -10.04
CA PRO A 320 -0.64 -13.92 -9.06
C PRO A 320 -1.28 -13.15 -7.91
N LYS A 321 -2.54 -13.46 -7.62
CA LYS A 321 -3.34 -12.84 -6.55
C LYS A 321 -3.79 -13.90 -5.57
N ILE A 322 -3.37 -13.79 -4.32
CA ILE A 322 -3.74 -14.69 -3.23
C ILE A 322 -4.41 -13.89 -2.13
N CYS A 323 -5.56 -14.34 -1.66
CA CYS A 323 -6.31 -13.70 -0.58
C CYS A 323 -6.40 -14.64 0.62
N VAL A 324 -6.26 -14.08 1.83
CA VAL A 324 -6.49 -14.76 3.10
C VAL A 324 -7.51 -13.95 3.90
N VAL A 325 -8.71 -14.49 4.06
CA VAL A 325 -9.73 -13.88 4.91
C VAL A 325 -9.45 -14.27 6.35
N THR A 326 -9.03 -13.30 7.17
CA THR A 326 -8.63 -13.55 8.56
C THR A 326 -9.80 -13.46 9.53
N ARG A 327 -10.75 -12.54 9.29
CA ARG A 327 -11.95 -12.39 10.11
C ARG A 327 -13.09 -11.80 9.31
N LYS A 328 -13.42 -10.50 9.41
CA LYS A 328 -14.56 -9.87 8.74
C LYS A 328 -14.31 -9.67 7.25
N ALA A 329 -15.27 -10.06 6.43
CA ALA A 329 -15.26 -9.86 5.00
C ALA A 329 -16.69 -9.53 4.54
N TYR A 330 -17.08 -8.25 4.67
CA TYR A 330 -18.49 -7.86 4.50
C TYR A 330 -18.71 -7.01 3.25
N GLY A 331 -19.75 -7.38 2.52
CA GLY A 331 -20.34 -6.61 1.43
C GLY A 331 -19.37 -6.20 0.32
N GLY A 332 -19.56 -5.00 -0.20
CA GLY A 332 -18.74 -4.46 -1.29
C GLY A 332 -17.27 -4.33 -0.97
N ALA A 333 -16.92 -4.07 0.29
CA ALA A 333 -15.52 -3.96 0.70
C ALA A 333 -14.76 -5.29 0.59
N TYR A 334 -15.40 -6.42 0.90
CA TYR A 334 -14.83 -7.74 0.63
C TYR A 334 -14.67 -7.98 -0.87
N ILE A 335 -15.69 -7.63 -1.67
CA ILE A 335 -15.63 -7.85 -3.12
C ILE A 335 -14.37 -7.19 -3.70
N VAL A 336 -14.06 -5.95 -3.31
CA VAL A 336 -12.96 -5.17 -3.88
C VAL A 336 -11.58 -5.57 -3.37
N LEU A 337 -11.49 -6.29 -2.23
CA LEU A 337 -10.24 -6.68 -1.58
C LEU A 337 -9.78 -8.09 -2.03
N SER A 338 -9.47 -8.25 -3.31
CA SER A 338 -8.93 -9.52 -3.85
C SER A 338 -9.82 -10.73 -3.56
N SER A 339 -11.14 -10.61 -3.77
CA SER A 339 -12.06 -11.74 -3.62
C SER A 339 -12.08 -12.63 -4.85
N LYS A 340 -12.66 -13.84 -4.71
CA LYS A 340 -12.90 -14.76 -5.84
C LYS A 340 -13.79 -14.12 -6.91
N TYR A 341 -14.67 -13.20 -6.52
CA TYR A 341 -15.59 -12.50 -7.44
C TYR A 341 -14.86 -11.62 -8.47
N ILE A 342 -13.70 -11.07 -8.12
CA ILE A 342 -12.86 -10.26 -9.03
C ILE A 342 -11.66 -11.03 -9.57
N ARG A 343 -11.80 -12.36 -9.71
CA ARG A 343 -10.82 -13.25 -10.35
C ARG A 343 -9.51 -13.39 -9.58
N THR A 344 -9.56 -13.43 -8.25
CA THR A 344 -8.40 -13.83 -7.44
C THR A 344 -8.12 -15.33 -7.64
N ASP A 345 -6.85 -15.69 -7.79
CA ASP A 345 -6.43 -17.03 -8.14
C ASP A 345 -6.70 -18.04 -7.02
N MET A 346 -6.24 -17.68 -5.79
CA MET A 346 -6.43 -18.50 -4.59
C MET A 346 -7.01 -17.67 -3.45
N VAL A 347 -8.06 -18.17 -2.81
CA VAL A 347 -8.70 -17.55 -1.64
C VAL A 347 -8.75 -18.55 -0.51
N TYR A 348 -8.04 -18.24 0.55
CA TYR A 348 -8.05 -18.99 1.82
C TYR A 348 -8.86 -18.25 2.87
N ALA A 349 -9.39 -18.97 3.83
CA ALA A 349 -10.04 -18.37 5.00
C ALA A 349 -9.53 -19.03 6.28
N TRP A 350 -9.36 -18.24 7.35
CA TRP A 350 -9.14 -18.78 8.69
C TRP A 350 -10.48 -19.22 9.29
N PRO A 351 -10.49 -20.10 10.30
CA PRO A 351 -11.74 -20.52 10.94
C PRO A 351 -12.51 -19.38 11.62
N THR A 352 -11.83 -18.28 11.93
CA THR A 352 -12.39 -17.04 12.47
C THR A 352 -13.07 -16.14 11.43
N ALA A 353 -12.99 -16.51 10.15
CA ALA A 353 -13.53 -15.69 9.06
C ALA A 353 -15.06 -15.65 9.08
N GLU A 354 -15.61 -14.46 8.86
CA GLU A 354 -17.02 -14.22 8.61
C GLU A 354 -17.19 -13.56 7.24
N ILE A 355 -17.79 -14.30 6.28
CA ILE A 355 -17.96 -13.84 4.89
C ILE A 355 -19.46 -13.67 4.61
N ALA A 356 -19.93 -12.43 4.53
CA ALA A 356 -21.36 -12.14 4.38
C ALA A 356 -21.62 -10.80 3.66
N VAL A 357 -22.87 -10.58 3.30
CA VAL A 357 -23.31 -9.28 2.73
C VAL A 357 -23.14 -8.15 3.75
N MET A 358 -23.37 -8.45 5.04
CA MET A 358 -23.17 -7.53 6.17
C MET A 358 -23.01 -8.32 7.45
N GLY A 359 -22.55 -7.67 8.52
CA GLY A 359 -22.46 -8.31 9.83
C GLY A 359 -23.80 -8.83 10.34
N ALA A 360 -23.76 -9.94 11.07
CA ALA A 360 -24.95 -10.69 11.47
C ALA A 360 -25.96 -9.84 12.28
N GLU A 361 -25.48 -8.97 13.18
CA GLU A 361 -26.32 -8.06 13.96
C GLU A 361 -27.13 -7.10 13.07
N GLY A 362 -26.46 -6.52 12.07
CA GLY A 362 -27.12 -5.64 11.09
C GLY A 362 -28.15 -6.38 10.24
N ALA A 363 -27.79 -7.57 9.77
CA ALA A 363 -28.68 -8.41 8.97
C ALA A 363 -29.93 -8.82 9.74
N VAL A 364 -29.78 -9.27 10.97
CA VAL A 364 -30.88 -9.67 11.85
C VAL A 364 -31.83 -8.50 12.14
N ASN A 365 -31.29 -7.31 12.41
CA ASN A 365 -32.09 -6.11 12.64
C ASN A 365 -32.93 -5.71 11.42
N ILE A 366 -32.46 -5.99 10.22
CA ILE A 366 -33.21 -5.71 8.98
C ILE A 366 -34.23 -6.81 8.71
N LEU A 367 -33.79 -8.07 8.69
CA LEU A 367 -34.60 -9.21 8.27
C LEU A 367 -35.73 -9.55 9.26
N TYR A 368 -35.42 -9.44 10.55
CA TYR A 368 -36.33 -9.87 11.63
C TYR A 368 -36.94 -8.71 12.43
N ARG A 369 -36.83 -7.46 11.95
CA ARG A 369 -37.31 -6.24 12.63
C ARG A 369 -38.72 -6.35 13.18
N LYS A 370 -39.64 -6.88 12.37
CA LYS A 370 -41.06 -7.05 12.79
C LYS A 370 -41.17 -8.08 13.89
N ARG A 371 -40.51 -9.22 13.73
CA ARG A 371 -40.57 -10.34 14.69
C ARG A 371 -39.93 -9.96 16.03
N LEU A 372 -38.84 -9.18 16.01
CA LEU A 372 -38.20 -8.69 17.24
C LEU A 372 -39.07 -7.66 17.99
N ALA A 373 -39.95 -6.93 17.30
CA ALA A 373 -40.87 -6.00 17.93
C ALA A 373 -42.10 -6.67 18.61
N GLU A 374 -42.35 -7.94 18.32
CA GLU A 374 -43.50 -8.70 18.81
C GLU A 374 -43.16 -9.68 19.96
N VAL A 375 -41.90 -9.81 20.36
CA VAL A 375 -41.44 -10.77 21.39
C VAL A 375 -41.24 -10.09 22.73
N GLU A 376 -41.45 -10.83 23.82
CA GLU A 376 -41.29 -10.31 25.20
C GLU A 376 -39.84 -10.03 25.57
N ASN A 377 -38.87 -10.80 25.00
CA ASN A 377 -37.44 -10.68 25.26
C ASN A 377 -36.64 -10.46 23.95
N PRO A 378 -36.68 -9.24 23.38
CA PRO A 378 -36.06 -8.96 22.08
C PRO A 378 -34.55 -9.29 22.03
N ASP A 379 -33.81 -8.96 23.09
CA ASP A 379 -32.35 -9.13 23.12
C ASP A 379 -31.92 -10.62 23.05
N GLN A 380 -32.65 -11.49 23.76
CA GLN A 380 -32.37 -12.93 23.76
C GLN A 380 -32.71 -13.56 22.39
N VAL A 381 -33.83 -13.18 21.81
CA VAL A 381 -34.26 -13.68 20.49
C VAL A 381 -33.32 -13.14 19.40
N GLN A 382 -32.88 -11.90 19.51
CA GLN A 382 -31.90 -11.31 18.60
C GLN A 382 -30.57 -12.07 18.66
N ALA A 383 -30.05 -12.36 19.86
CA ALA A 383 -28.82 -13.13 20.03
C ALA A 383 -28.90 -14.52 19.38
N GLN A 384 -30.07 -15.18 19.50
CA GLN A 384 -30.29 -16.47 18.84
C GLN A 384 -30.29 -16.32 17.32
N PHE A 385 -31.01 -15.35 16.75
CA PHE A 385 -31.01 -15.11 15.29
C PHE A 385 -29.64 -14.72 14.75
N VAL A 386 -28.85 -13.97 15.49
CA VAL A 386 -27.48 -13.62 15.15
C VAL A 386 -26.61 -14.89 15.07
N ALA A 387 -26.72 -15.80 16.04
CA ALA A 387 -25.98 -17.07 16.03
C ALA A 387 -26.40 -17.94 14.84
N GLU A 388 -27.70 -18.11 14.61
CA GLU A 388 -28.24 -18.86 13.46
C GLU A 388 -27.77 -18.24 12.11
N PHE A 389 -27.80 -16.92 12.00
CA PHE A 389 -27.35 -16.22 10.79
C PHE A 389 -25.86 -16.41 10.53
N ARG A 390 -25.02 -16.32 11.58
CA ARG A 390 -23.57 -16.58 11.47
C ARG A 390 -23.28 -17.99 11.00
N GLU A 391 -23.93 -18.98 11.59
CA GLU A 391 -23.75 -20.38 11.20
C GLU A 391 -24.16 -20.63 9.76
N GLN A 392 -25.30 -20.09 9.34
CA GLN A 392 -25.90 -20.36 8.02
C GLN A 392 -25.21 -19.58 6.89
N PHE A 393 -24.88 -18.31 7.11
CA PHE A 393 -24.46 -17.39 6.05
C PHE A 393 -23.08 -16.74 6.26
N GLY A 394 -22.56 -16.69 7.49
CA GLY A 394 -21.29 -16.05 7.80
C GLY A 394 -20.11 -17.00 7.84
N SER A 395 -20.36 -18.30 7.97
CA SER A 395 -19.29 -19.31 8.13
C SER A 395 -18.39 -19.40 6.91
N PRO A 396 -17.05 -19.48 7.08
CA PRO A 396 -16.12 -19.69 5.97
C PRO A 396 -16.36 -21.02 5.28
N TYR A 397 -16.89 -22.03 5.98
CA TYR A 397 -17.25 -23.31 5.40
C TYR A 397 -18.43 -23.24 4.42
N ALA A 398 -19.40 -22.37 4.67
CA ALA A 398 -20.50 -22.10 3.75
C ALA A 398 -19.98 -21.43 2.45
N ALA A 399 -19.04 -20.50 2.57
CA ALA A 399 -18.38 -19.88 1.44
C ALA A 399 -17.52 -20.87 0.64
N ALA A 400 -16.83 -21.78 1.32
CA ALA A 400 -16.06 -22.84 0.69
C ALA A 400 -16.96 -23.86 -0.05
N ALA A 401 -18.07 -24.27 0.56
CA ALA A 401 -19.05 -25.16 -0.07
C ALA A 401 -19.64 -24.61 -1.38
N SER A 402 -19.70 -23.28 -1.51
CA SER A 402 -20.15 -22.60 -2.73
C SER A 402 -19.03 -22.18 -3.69
N GLY A 403 -17.77 -22.57 -3.42
CA GLY A 403 -16.62 -22.30 -4.29
C GLY A 403 -16.10 -20.87 -4.24
N HIS A 404 -16.45 -20.08 -3.20
CA HIS A 404 -15.96 -18.72 -3.02
C HIS A 404 -14.70 -18.64 -2.16
N VAL A 405 -14.35 -19.72 -1.47
CA VAL A 405 -13.12 -19.95 -0.73
C VAL A 405 -12.56 -21.30 -1.20
N ASP A 406 -11.28 -21.36 -1.53
CA ASP A 406 -10.65 -22.59 -2.04
C ASP A 406 -10.30 -23.57 -0.91
N ASP A 407 -9.94 -23.03 0.29
CA ASP A 407 -9.66 -23.87 1.45
C ASP A 407 -9.82 -23.07 2.76
N VAL A 408 -10.26 -23.75 3.83
CA VAL A 408 -10.28 -23.20 5.20
C VAL A 408 -9.08 -23.77 5.94
N ILE A 409 -8.12 -22.91 6.27
CA ILE A 409 -6.79 -23.27 6.77
C ILE A 409 -6.58 -22.79 8.21
N LEU A 410 -5.79 -23.51 8.98
CA LEU A 410 -5.34 -22.98 10.28
C LEU A 410 -4.42 -21.78 10.06
N PRO A 411 -4.49 -20.74 10.91
CA PRO A 411 -3.60 -19.59 10.81
C PRO A 411 -2.11 -19.97 10.80
N SER A 412 -1.71 -20.97 11.60
CA SER A 412 -0.35 -21.52 11.64
C SER A 412 0.13 -22.14 10.33
N GLU A 413 -0.77 -22.59 9.44
CA GLU A 413 -0.45 -23.21 8.14
C GLU A 413 -0.34 -22.19 7.01
N THR A 414 -0.65 -20.92 7.27
CA THR A 414 -0.78 -19.88 6.23
C THR A 414 0.48 -19.77 5.37
N ARG A 415 1.67 -19.79 5.99
CA ARG A 415 2.94 -19.71 5.25
C ARG A 415 3.07 -20.84 4.21
N ALA A 416 2.89 -22.08 4.63
CA ALA A 416 3.02 -23.25 3.75
C ALA A 416 2.04 -23.19 2.56
N LYS A 417 0.80 -22.79 2.81
CA LYS A 417 -0.24 -22.62 1.78
C LYS A 417 0.11 -21.50 0.80
N LEU A 418 0.60 -20.36 1.29
CA LEU A 418 1.03 -19.24 0.42
C LEU A 418 2.24 -19.62 -0.44
N VAL A 419 3.24 -20.33 0.11
CA VAL A 419 4.41 -20.82 -0.66
C VAL A 419 3.96 -21.76 -1.77
N ALA A 420 3.11 -22.74 -1.45
CA ALA A 420 2.57 -23.68 -2.43
C ALA A 420 1.75 -22.98 -3.52
N ALA A 421 0.93 -22.00 -3.15
CA ALA A 421 0.13 -21.22 -4.10
C ALA A 421 1.01 -20.39 -5.05
N LEU A 422 2.04 -19.72 -4.54
CA LEU A 422 2.99 -18.97 -5.38
C LEU A 422 3.74 -19.87 -6.33
N ASP A 423 4.18 -21.04 -5.88
CA ASP A 423 4.87 -22.01 -6.74
C ASP A 423 3.96 -22.52 -7.86
N PHE A 424 2.70 -22.82 -7.53
CA PHE A 424 1.70 -23.23 -8.52
C PHE A 424 1.37 -22.13 -9.55
N LEU A 425 1.34 -20.87 -9.10
CA LEU A 425 0.98 -19.71 -9.94
C LEU A 425 2.19 -19.06 -10.63
N ARG A 426 3.39 -19.60 -10.48
CA ARG A 426 4.64 -18.97 -10.97
C ARG A 426 4.61 -18.62 -12.45
N ASP A 427 4.03 -19.49 -13.27
CA ASP A 427 3.97 -19.34 -14.72
C ASP A 427 2.61 -18.81 -15.20
N LYS A 428 1.86 -18.14 -14.30
CA LYS A 428 0.59 -17.49 -14.65
C LYS A 428 0.83 -16.43 -15.72
N GLN A 429 0.05 -16.50 -16.81
CA GLN A 429 0.02 -15.58 -17.94
C GLN A 429 -1.19 -14.66 -17.88
#